data_0e5ce89501e3d2ad5b2666d57fdfd397
#
_entry.id   0e5ce89501e3d2ad5b2666d57fdfd397
#
_cell.length_a   1.000
_cell.length_b   1.000
_cell.length_c   1.000
_cell.angle_alpha   90.00
_cell.angle_beta   90.00
_cell.angle_gamma   90.00
#
_symmetry.space_group_name_H-M   'P 1'
#
loop_
_entity.id
_entity.type
_entity.pdbx_description
1 polymer ?
#
loop_
_entity_poly.entity_id
_entity_poly.type
_entity_poly.pdbx_seq_one_letter_code
_entity_poly.pdbx_strand_id
1 'polypeptide(L)'
;MFPVKLLCEMMGIQRSSFYNWKAHLSKPSDREKALVAAIMLFKEYHLKYPSHGYRWLNAKIFLDTGKKMSDPYAHKCCKAIGIKSHAKHYRYKKPGNPYRIFPNLLMTEMAISGPLQCIVSDMTAFHVRGSYYELTLYMDLWNNEIVSHSLSARRGDRMTYISGLTDLLELKKEFPDMQMVLHSDQGSVYASKDFNELLPMYNVVRSMSRAGTPTDNAAMEAINGWIKAELFMDFHVTGNTSIEQEVDDYIVFFNEQRPAYSLSYLTPKQFREQFAPYHNC
;
A
#
# COMPACT_ATOMS: atom_id res chain seq x y z
N MET A 1 -8.83 54.62 -12.17
CA MET A 1 -7.92 53.87 -11.28
C MET A 1 -7.90 54.61 -9.94
N PHE A 2 -8.25 53.98 -8.83
CA PHE A 2 -8.32 54.63 -7.52
C PHE A 2 -6.92 54.85 -6.94
N PRO A 3 -6.64 55.97 -6.27
CA PRO A 3 -5.36 56.24 -5.62
C PRO A 3 -5.10 55.24 -4.49
N VAL A 4 -3.88 54.72 -4.37
CA VAL A 4 -3.47 53.75 -3.33
C VAL A 4 -3.78 54.26 -1.92
N LYS A 5 -3.70 55.58 -1.71
CA LYS A 5 -4.04 56.23 -0.43
C LYS A 5 -5.50 55.91 -0.04
N LEU A 6 -6.43 56.15 -0.95
CA LEU A 6 -7.86 55.94 -0.72
C LEU A 6 -8.21 54.45 -0.47
N LEU A 7 -7.58 53.55 -1.27
CA LEU A 7 -7.77 52.10 -1.08
C LEU A 7 -7.26 51.62 0.29
N CYS A 8 -6.11 52.11 0.73
CA CYS A 8 -5.55 51.77 2.04
C CYS A 8 -6.45 52.28 3.19
N GLU A 9 -6.99 53.47 3.06
CA GLU A 9 -7.91 54.07 4.03
C GLU A 9 -9.23 53.25 4.11
N MET A 10 -9.81 52.90 2.96
CA MET A 10 -11.02 52.08 2.92
C MET A 10 -10.83 50.65 3.50
N MET A 11 -9.65 50.07 3.36
CA MET A 11 -9.32 48.74 3.86
C MET A 11 -8.72 48.73 5.26
N GLY A 12 -8.54 49.87 5.90
CA GLY A 12 -7.91 49.98 7.22
C GLY A 12 -6.44 49.56 7.26
N ILE A 13 -5.70 49.68 6.14
CA ILE A 13 -4.33 49.22 6.00
C ILE A 13 -3.38 50.45 5.96
N GLN A 14 -2.27 50.40 6.69
CA GLN A 14 -1.23 51.41 6.59
C GLN A 14 -0.58 51.39 5.22
N ARG A 15 -0.38 52.56 4.62
CA ARG A 15 0.28 52.70 3.29
C ARG A 15 1.68 52.09 3.25
N SER A 16 2.46 52.19 4.32
CA SER A 16 3.79 51.56 4.46
C SER A 16 3.68 50.01 4.33
N SER A 17 2.67 49.40 4.96
CA SER A 17 2.42 47.95 4.86
C SER A 17 2.12 47.52 3.43
N PHE A 18 1.31 48.32 2.71
CA PHE A 18 1.02 48.06 1.29
C PHE A 18 2.28 48.11 0.42
N TYR A 19 3.10 49.16 0.56
CA TYR A 19 4.31 49.28 -0.25
C TYR A 19 5.37 48.25 0.13
N ASN A 20 5.51 47.91 1.40
CA ASN A 20 6.37 46.79 1.82
C ASN A 20 5.92 45.48 1.21
N TRP A 21 4.62 45.14 1.28
CA TRP A 21 4.06 43.97 0.62
C TRP A 21 4.33 43.99 -0.89
N LYS A 22 4.09 45.12 -1.57
CA LYS A 22 4.36 45.29 -3.00
C LYS A 22 5.84 45.08 -3.35
N ALA A 23 6.76 45.57 -2.52
CA ALA A 23 8.21 45.35 -2.70
C ALA A 23 8.60 43.88 -2.52
N HIS A 24 7.96 43.15 -1.58
CA HIS A 24 8.17 41.72 -1.37
C HIS A 24 7.67 40.87 -2.52
N LEU A 25 6.60 41.26 -3.23
CA LEU A 25 6.12 40.55 -4.42
C LEU A 25 7.17 40.44 -5.53
N SER A 26 8.05 41.45 -5.65
CA SER A 26 9.10 41.46 -6.67
C SER A 26 10.41 40.79 -6.23
N LYS A 27 10.57 40.50 -4.94
CA LYS A 27 11.76 39.84 -4.38
C LYS A 27 11.37 38.84 -3.32
N PRO A 28 10.94 37.61 -3.73
CA PRO A 28 10.55 36.58 -2.78
C PRO A 28 11.72 36.20 -1.86
N SER A 29 11.45 36.11 -0.58
CA SER A 29 12.40 35.66 0.44
C SER A 29 12.87 34.22 0.17
N ASP A 30 14.03 33.84 0.71
CA ASP A 30 14.52 32.46 0.54
C ASP A 30 13.57 31.42 1.14
N ARG A 31 12.81 31.80 2.19
CA ARG A 31 11.75 30.95 2.74
C ARG A 31 10.59 30.74 1.77
N GLU A 32 10.19 31.77 1.03
CA GLU A 32 9.15 31.68 -0.01
C GLU A 32 9.63 30.84 -1.19
N LYS A 33 10.88 31.06 -1.64
CA LYS A 33 11.49 30.22 -2.70
C LYS A 33 11.52 28.74 -2.29
N ALA A 34 11.94 28.44 -1.05
CA ALA A 34 11.96 27.09 -0.51
C ALA A 34 10.55 26.47 -0.43
N LEU A 35 9.53 27.25 -0.05
CA LEU A 35 8.14 26.79 -0.04
C LEU A 35 7.65 26.47 -1.45
N VAL A 36 7.91 27.33 -2.42
CA VAL A 36 7.53 27.09 -3.81
C VAL A 36 8.22 25.84 -4.36
N ALA A 37 9.51 25.67 -4.09
CA ALA A 37 10.26 24.48 -4.50
C ALA A 37 9.68 23.20 -3.88
N ALA A 38 9.30 23.25 -2.59
CA ALA A 38 8.64 22.12 -1.93
C ALA A 38 7.27 21.82 -2.54
N ILE A 39 6.44 22.83 -2.81
CA ILE A 39 5.13 22.67 -3.46
C ILE A 39 5.28 22.00 -4.82
N MET A 40 6.26 22.44 -5.63
CA MET A 40 6.51 21.86 -6.95
C MET A 40 6.95 20.40 -6.85
N LEU A 41 7.78 20.06 -5.85
CA LEU A 41 8.20 18.69 -5.60
C LEU A 41 7.00 17.80 -5.23
N PHE A 42 6.10 18.24 -4.33
CA PHE A 42 4.87 17.53 -4.02
C PHE A 42 3.96 17.38 -5.24
N LYS A 43 3.88 18.39 -6.10
CA LYS A 43 3.12 18.31 -7.35
C LYS A 43 3.66 17.24 -8.29
N GLU A 44 4.97 17.18 -8.48
CA GLU A 44 5.66 16.19 -9.31
C GLU A 44 5.39 14.77 -8.79
N TYR A 45 5.58 14.53 -7.47
CA TYR A 45 5.35 13.23 -6.86
C TYR A 45 3.88 12.83 -6.88
N HIS A 46 2.95 13.77 -6.72
CA HIS A 46 1.52 13.47 -6.82
C HIS A 46 1.09 13.13 -8.26
N LEU A 47 1.69 13.73 -9.26
CA LEU A 47 1.46 13.34 -10.66
C LEU A 47 1.95 11.91 -10.93
N LYS A 48 3.05 11.49 -10.29
CA LYS A 48 3.58 10.13 -10.40
C LYS A 48 2.80 9.12 -9.54
N TYR A 49 2.29 9.54 -8.38
CA TYR A 49 1.60 8.69 -7.39
C TYR A 49 0.27 9.30 -6.94
N PRO A 50 -0.74 9.41 -7.83
CA PRO A 50 -1.99 10.12 -7.53
C PRO A 50 -2.89 9.39 -6.51
N SER A 51 -2.68 8.10 -6.23
CA SER A 51 -3.45 7.36 -5.24
C SER A 51 -3.12 7.79 -3.80
N HIS A 52 -2.00 8.48 -3.57
CA HIS A 52 -1.46 8.75 -2.24
C HIS A 52 -1.72 10.16 -1.73
N GLY A 53 -1.86 10.28 -0.39
CA GLY A 53 -1.98 11.54 0.33
C GLY A 53 -0.61 12.08 0.79
N TYR A 54 -0.61 13.30 1.37
CA TYR A 54 0.60 14.07 1.71
C TYR A 54 1.61 13.33 2.61
N ARG A 55 1.16 12.48 3.55
CA ARG A 55 2.07 11.74 4.45
C ARG A 55 2.91 10.73 3.67
N TRP A 56 2.26 9.94 2.83
CA TRP A 56 2.95 8.97 2.00
C TRP A 56 3.88 9.67 0.99
N LEU A 57 3.40 10.72 0.32
CA LEU A 57 4.24 11.51 -0.60
C LEU A 57 5.47 12.08 0.11
N ASN A 58 5.32 12.58 1.35
CA ASN A 58 6.43 13.09 2.15
C ASN A 58 7.47 12.00 2.45
N ALA A 59 7.01 10.79 2.83
CA ALA A 59 7.89 9.66 3.08
C ALA A 59 8.60 9.19 1.79
N LYS A 60 7.89 9.13 0.66
CA LYS A 60 8.49 8.76 -0.63
C LYS A 60 9.54 9.78 -1.11
N ILE A 61 9.25 11.08 -0.98
CA ILE A 61 10.21 12.14 -1.26
C ILE A 61 11.47 11.97 -0.39
N PHE A 62 11.29 11.67 0.90
CA PHE A 62 12.43 11.44 1.79
C PHE A 62 13.27 10.24 1.36
N LEU A 63 12.65 9.11 1.02
CA LEU A 63 13.35 7.92 0.54
C LEU A 63 14.15 8.19 -0.74
N ASP A 64 13.57 8.92 -1.69
CA ASP A 64 14.20 9.13 -3.00
C ASP A 64 15.24 10.27 -3.00
N THR A 65 15.08 11.27 -2.13
CA THR A 65 15.89 12.52 -2.20
C THR A 65 16.65 12.82 -0.91
N GLY A 66 16.39 12.14 0.20
CA GLY A 66 16.92 12.45 1.53
C GLY A 66 16.32 13.72 2.16
N LYS A 67 15.40 14.42 1.50
CA LYS A 67 14.79 15.67 2.00
C LYS A 67 13.77 15.39 3.08
N LYS A 68 14.12 15.63 4.35
CA LYS A 68 13.23 15.47 5.49
C LYS A 68 12.34 16.71 5.67
N MET A 69 11.02 16.53 5.60
CA MET A 69 10.03 17.59 5.86
C MET A 69 9.07 17.15 6.96
N SER A 70 8.58 18.10 7.79
CA SER A 70 7.57 17.76 8.80
C SER A 70 6.21 17.54 8.14
N ASP A 71 5.37 16.68 8.72
CA ASP A 71 4.01 16.42 8.24
C ASP A 71 3.12 17.67 8.14
N PRO A 72 3.14 18.61 9.11
CA PRO A 72 2.41 19.87 8.98
C PRO A 72 2.88 20.71 7.79
N TYR A 73 4.20 20.71 7.49
CA TYR A 73 4.74 21.42 6.34
C TYR A 73 4.34 20.75 5.02
N ALA A 74 4.44 19.42 4.94
CA ALA A 74 3.97 18.64 3.80
C ALA A 74 2.47 18.86 3.54
N HIS A 75 1.64 18.84 4.59
CA HIS A 75 0.20 19.14 4.48
C HIS A 75 -0.05 20.55 3.95
N LYS A 76 0.70 21.57 4.44
CA LYS A 76 0.61 22.95 3.96
C LYS A 76 0.93 23.04 2.46
N CYS A 77 1.99 22.36 1.99
CA CYS A 77 2.38 22.32 0.58
C CYS A 77 1.27 21.69 -0.29
N CYS A 78 0.78 20.53 0.10
CA CYS A 78 -0.28 19.82 -0.63
C CYS A 78 -1.60 20.60 -0.64
N LYS A 79 -1.97 21.22 0.47
CA LYS A 79 -3.19 22.04 0.59
C LYS A 79 -3.13 23.26 -0.35
N ALA A 80 -1.95 23.87 -0.50
CA ALA A 80 -1.77 25.07 -1.34
C ALA A 80 -2.12 24.82 -2.82
N ILE A 81 -2.02 23.56 -3.30
CA ILE A 81 -2.31 23.16 -4.68
C ILE A 81 -3.42 22.14 -4.78
N GLY A 82 -4.19 21.92 -3.69
CA GLY A 82 -5.37 21.08 -3.69
C GLY A 82 -5.11 19.57 -3.82
N ILE A 83 -3.88 19.10 -3.54
CA ILE A 83 -3.55 17.67 -3.60
C ILE A 83 -4.37 16.88 -2.58
N LYS A 84 -5.06 15.84 -3.09
CA LYS A 84 -5.78 14.82 -2.31
C LYS A 84 -5.55 13.46 -2.93
N SER A 85 -5.57 12.40 -2.13
CA SER A 85 -5.56 11.02 -2.64
C SER A 85 -6.77 10.79 -3.57
N HIS A 86 -6.52 10.18 -4.72
CA HIS A 86 -7.57 9.78 -5.67
C HIS A 86 -7.99 8.32 -5.51
N ALA A 87 -7.47 7.60 -4.52
CA ALA A 87 -7.85 6.21 -4.24
C ALA A 87 -9.36 6.08 -3.99
N LYS A 88 -9.98 5.09 -4.65
CA LYS A 88 -11.42 4.81 -4.53
C LYS A 88 -11.65 3.77 -3.43
N HIS A 89 -12.61 4.01 -2.53
CA HIS A 89 -13.06 3.02 -1.56
C HIS A 89 -14.17 2.15 -2.17
N TYR A 90 -13.96 0.81 -2.18
CA TYR A 90 -14.94 -0.15 -2.68
C TYR A 90 -15.82 -0.70 -1.54
N ARG A 91 -17.11 -0.98 -1.81
CA ARG A 91 -18.04 -1.60 -0.85
C ARG A 91 -18.03 -3.12 -0.99
N TYR A 92 -17.98 -3.82 0.15
CA TYR A 92 -17.97 -5.28 0.28
C TYR A 92 -19.27 -5.95 -0.19
N LYS A 93 -19.18 -7.15 -0.79
CA LYS A 93 -20.30 -8.07 -1.07
C LYS A 93 -20.07 -9.40 -0.38
N LYS A 94 -21.12 -9.96 0.27
CA LYS A 94 -21.02 -11.22 1.04
C LYS A 94 -20.66 -12.42 0.15
N PRO A 95 -19.73 -13.31 0.58
CA PRO A 95 -19.41 -14.57 -0.10
C PRO A 95 -20.41 -15.70 0.19
N GLY A 96 -20.33 -16.80 -0.60
CA GLY A 96 -21.15 -18.02 -0.43
C GLY A 96 -20.67 -18.94 0.72
N ASN A 97 -21.36 -20.08 0.95
CA ASN A 97 -21.04 -21.02 2.03
C ASN A 97 -19.76 -21.84 1.75
N PRO A 98 -18.79 -21.93 2.70
CA PRO A 98 -17.53 -22.68 2.55
C PRO A 98 -17.70 -24.19 2.81
N TYR A 99 -16.82 -25.03 2.22
CA TYR A 99 -16.83 -26.48 2.40
C TYR A 99 -16.18 -26.92 3.74
N ARG A 100 -15.06 -26.30 4.15
CA ARG A 100 -14.38 -26.55 5.43
C ARG A 100 -14.01 -25.23 6.09
N ILE A 101 -14.34 -25.06 7.36
CA ILE A 101 -14.05 -23.85 8.16
C ILE A 101 -12.94 -24.17 9.16
N PHE A 102 -11.96 -23.31 9.25
CA PHE A 102 -10.91 -23.34 10.26
C PHE A 102 -11.13 -22.21 11.29
N PRO A 103 -10.65 -22.39 12.55
CA PRO A 103 -10.76 -21.32 13.54
C PRO A 103 -9.99 -20.07 13.13
N ASN A 104 -10.45 -18.89 13.58
CA ASN A 104 -9.71 -17.65 13.40
C ASN A 104 -8.64 -17.53 14.48
N LEU A 105 -7.39 -17.82 14.12
CA LEU A 105 -6.24 -17.77 15.03
C LEU A 105 -5.70 -16.33 15.20
N LEU A 106 -6.00 -15.40 14.30
CA LEU A 106 -5.59 -14.00 14.43
C LEU A 106 -6.34 -13.26 15.55
N MET A 107 -7.48 -13.77 15.99
CA MET A 107 -8.23 -13.25 17.13
C MET A 107 -7.64 -13.68 18.48
N THR A 108 -6.77 -14.69 18.51
CA THR A 108 -6.00 -15.04 19.69
C THR A 108 -4.76 -14.14 19.76
N GLU A 109 -4.25 -13.89 20.96
CA GLU A 109 -3.03 -13.09 21.15
C GLU A 109 -1.79 -13.83 20.59
N MET A 110 -1.71 -13.91 19.26
CA MET A 110 -0.57 -14.50 18.57
C MET A 110 0.51 -13.42 18.46
N ALA A 111 1.59 -13.56 19.21
CA ALA A 111 2.75 -12.71 19.06
C ALA A 111 3.50 -13.09 17.78
N ILE A 112 3.46 -12.22 16.77
CA ILE A 112 4.25 -12.36 15.55
C ILE A 112 5.59 -11.66 15.80
N SER A 113 6.66 -12.42 15.96
CA SER A 113 7.98 -11.92 16.34
C SER A 113 9.01 -11.93 15.20
N GLY A 114 8.66 -12.49 14.05
CA GLY A 114 9.57 -12.59 12.91
C GLY A 114 8.85 -12.92 11.60
N PRO A 115 9.59 -12.91 10.49
CA PRO A 115 9.05 -13.15 9.17
C PRO A 115 8.51 -14.58 9.02
N LEU A 116 7.54 -14.74 8.10
CA LEU A 116 6.90 -16.00 7.71
C LEU A 116 6.11 -16.73 8.82
N GLN A 117 5.95 -16.14 10.00
CA GLN A 117 5.15 -16.74 11.07
C GLN A 117 3.66 -16.64 10.82
N CYS A 118 3.21 -15.58 10.16
CA CYS A 118 1.80 -15.39 9.82
C CYS A 118 1.64 -14.78 8.44
N ILE A 119 1.14 -15.59 7.52
CA ILE A 119 0.84 -15.20 6.15
C ILE A 119 -0.66 -15.01 6.00
N VAL A 120 -1.07 -13.92 5.41
CA VAL A 120 -2.45 -13.69 4.98
C VAL A 120 -2.56 -13.82 3.47
N SER A 121 -3.62 -14.42 2.99
CA SER A 121 -3.87 -14.59 1.56
C SER A 121 -5.28 -14.13 1.21
N ASP A 122 -5.39 -13.45 0.09
CA ASP A 122 -6.67 -13.07 -0.49
C ASP A 122 -6.54 -12.92 -2.01
N MET A 123 -7.67 -13.02 -2.70
CA MET A 123 -7.75 -12.85 -4.14
C MET A 123 -8.46 -11.54 -4.47
N THR A 124 -7.87 -10.79 -5.36
CA THR A 124 -8.47 -9.57 -5.90
C THR A 124 -8.65 -9.66 -7.41
N ALA A 125 -9.78 -9.18 -7.93
CA ALA A 125 -10.04 -9.18 -9.35
C ALA A 125 -10.05 -7.75 -9.92
N PHE A 126 -9.57 -7.61 -11.16
CA PHE A 126 -9.58 -6.35 -11.88
C PHE A 126 -9.73 -6.57 -13.40
N HIS A 127 -9.92 -5.47 -14.14
CA HIS A 127 -10.02 -5.49 -15.59
C HIS A 127 -8.98 -4.55 -16.20
N VAL A 128 -8.31 -5.02 -17.25
CA VAL A 128 -7.41 -4.21 -18.09
C VAL A 128 -7.85 -4.37 -19.53
N ARG A 129 -8.16 -3.26 -20.22
CA ARG A 129 -8.63 -3.26 -21.61
C ARG A 129 -9.79 -4.22 -21.89
N GLY A 130 -10.70 -4.35 -20.94
CA GLY A 130 -11.84 -5.26 -21.04
C GLY A 130 -11.55 -6.73 -20.70
N SER A 131 -10.30 -7.13 -20.57
CA SER A 131 -9.89 -8.46 -20.09
C SER A 131 -9.94 -8.53 -18.58
N TYR A 132 -10.44 -9.66 -18.06
CA TYR A 132 -10.57 -9.94 -16.63
C TYR A 132 -9.31 -10.64 -16.11
N TYR A 133 -8.85 -10.26 -14.91
CA TYR A 133 -7.73 -10.88 -14.21
C TYR A 133 -8.05 -11.12 -12.75
N GLU A 134 -7.55 -12.23 -12.19
CA GLU A 134 -7.55 -12.55 -10.78
C GLU A 134 -6.10 -12.58 -10.29
N LEU A 135 -5.79 -11.80 -9.27
CA LEU A 135 -4.50 -11.76 -8.60
C LEU A 135 -4.66 -12.30 -7.18
N THR A 136 -4.01 -13.41 -6.89
CA THR A 136 -3.90 -13.96 -5.54
C THR A 136 -2.59 -13.51 -4.92
N LEU A 137 -2.64 -13.04 -3.69
CA LEU A 137 -1.50 -12.52 -2.94
C LEU A 137 -1.31 -13.31 -1.66
N TYR A 138 -0.06 -13.48 -1.27
CA TYR A 138 0.38 -14.00 0.01
C TYR A 138 1.29 -12.97 0.67
N MET A 139 0.85 -12.41 1.79
CA MET A 139 1.53 -11.32 2.46
C MET A 139 1.88 -11.70 3.88
N ASP A 140 3.10 -11.41 4.28
CA ASP A 140 3.59 -11.56 5.65
C ASP A 140 3.06 -10.42 6.52
N LEU A 141 2.32 -10.75 7.60
CA LEU A 141 1.81 -9.76 8.53
C LEU A 141 2.89 -9.10 9.40
N TRP A 142 4.06 -9.71 9.51
CA TRP A 142 5.14 -9.14 10.32
C TRP A 142 5.73 -7.87 9.71
N ASN A 143 5.97 -7.88 8.39
CA ASN A 143 6.59 -6.76 7.69
C ASN A 143 5.79 -6.27 6.47
N ASN A 144 4.58 -6.77 6.25
CA ASN A 144 3.74 -6.47 5.09
C ASN A 144 4.37 -6.81 3.72
N GLU A 145 5.36 -7.70 3.67
CA GLU A 145 6.00 -8.13 2.43
C GLU A 145 5.09 -9.08 1.65
N ILE A 146 4.90 -8.85 0.36
CA ILE A 146 4.24 -9.80 -0.53
C ILE A 146 5.27 -10.87 -0.86
N VAL A 147 5.15 -12.03 -0.22
CA VAL A 147 6.11 -13.14 -0.32
C VAL A 147 5.82 -14.08 -1.49
N SER A 148 4.59 -14.09 -1.98
CA SER A 148 4.20 -14.81 -3.18
C SER A 148 2.96 -14.19 -3.80
N HIS A 149 2.83 -14.33 -5.11
CA HIS A 149 1.63 -13.92 -5.84
C HIS A 149 1.42 -14.80 -7.07
N SER A 150 0.22 -14.77 -7.61
CA SER A 150 -0.09 -15.46 -8.86
C SER A 150 -1.23 -14.77 -9.58
N LEU A 151 -1.11 -14.64 -10.91
CA LEU A 151 -2.07 -13.98 -11.77
C LEU A 151 -2.74 -14.99 -12.72
N SER A 152 -4.04 -14.84 -12.96
CA SER A 152 -4.76 -15.60 -13.99
C SER A 152 -5.75 -14.71 -14.74
N ALA A 153 -5.85 -14.94 -16.04
CA ALA A 153 -6.88 -14.33 -16.90
C ALA A 153 -8.22 -15.10 -16.87
N ARG A 154 -8.33 -16.17 -16.08
CA ARG A 154 -9.54 -17.00 -16.00
C ARG A 154 -10.28 -16.75 -14.69
N ARG A 155 -11.58 -16.50 -14.80
CA ARG A 155 -12.43 -16.32 -13.62
C ARG A 155 -12.58 -17.62 -12.81
N GLY A 156 -12.31 -17.56 -11.50
CA GLY A 156 -12.41 -18.70 -10.60
C GLY A 156 -11.32 -19.75 -10.82
N ASP A 157 -10.17 -19.34 -11.31
CA ASP A 157 -9.03 -20.21 -11.58
C ASP A 157 -8.40 -20.69 -10.27
N ARG A 158 -8.66 -21.95 -9.94
CA ARG A 158 -8.07 -22.57 -8.75
C ARG A 158 -6.55 -22.63 -8.77
N MET A 159 -5.95 -22.71 -9.97
CA MET A 159 -4.49 -22.80 -10.11
C MET A 159 -3.78 -21.54 -9.64
N THR A 160 -4.43 -20.36 -9.74
CA THR A 160 -3.88 -19.10 -9.22
C THR A 160 -3.57 -19.19 -7.72
N TYR A 161 -4.46 -19.80 -6.94
CA TYR A 161 -4.26 -19.99 -5.51
C TYR A 161 -3.18 -21.04 -5.21
N ILE A 162 -3.19 -22.14 -5.95
CA ILE A 162 -2.27 -23.27 -5.74
C ILE A 162 -0.85 -22.87 -6.16
N SER A 163 -0.68 -22.16 -7.27
CA SER A 163 0.63 -21.70 -7.73
C SER A 163 1.29 -20.79 -6.68
N GLY A 164 0.59 -19.74 -6.23
CA GLY A 164 1.13 -18.87 -5.19
C GLY A 164 1.37 -19.61 -3.86
N LEU A 165 0.52 -20.60 -3.51
CA LEU A 165 0.78 -21.45 -2.35
C LEU A 165 2.04 -22.27 -2.52
N THR A 166 2.28 -22.83 -3.71
CA THR A 166 3.48 -23.63 -3.99
C THR A 166 4.73 -22.82 -3.79
N ASP A 167 4.77 -21.60 -4.34
CA ASP A 167 5.91 -20.69 -4.17
C ASP A 167 6.13 -20.32 -2.70
N LEU A 168 5.05 -20.06 -1.94
CA LEU A 168 5.14 -19.85 -0.50
C LEU A 168 5.71 -21.06 0.24
N LEU A 169 5.29 -22.28 -0.13
CA LEU A 169 5.78 -23.50 0.50
C LEU A 169 7.25 -23.80 0.16
N GLU A 170 7.72 -23.40 -1.03
CA GLU A 170 9.16 -23.46 -1.35
C GLU A 170 9.97 -22.56 -0.42
N LEU A 171 9.54 -21.31 -0.19
CA LEU A 171 10.17 -20.41 0.79
C LEU A 171 10.15 -20.99 2.20
N LYS A 172 9.04 -21.65 2.57
CA LYS A 172 8.87 -22.27 3.90
C LYS A 172 9.85 -23.42 4.16
N LYS A 173 10.37 -24.07 3.13
CA LYS A 173 11.37 -25.14 3.28
C LYS A 173 12.68 -24.68 3.92
N GLU A 174 13.02 -23.39 3.80
CA GLU A 174 14.19 -22.81 4.45
C GLU A 174 14.04 -22.75 5.99
N PHE A 175 12.80 -22.86 6.49
CA PHE A 175 12.48 -22.77 7.93
C PHE A 175 11.58 -23.95 8.38
N PRO A 176 12.04 -25.21 8.31
CA PRO A 176 11.19 -26.38 8.51
C PRO A 176 10.56 -26.46 9.90
N ASP A 177 11.31 -26.09 10.93
CA ASP A 177 10.87 -26.18 12.33
C ASP A 177 9.96 -25.04 12.76
N MET A 178 9.93 -23.93 12.03
CA MET A 178 9.08 -22.79 12.34
C MET A 178 7.62 -23.11 11.99
N GLN A 179 6.69 -22.93 12.92
CA GLN A 179 5.27 -22.99 12.62
C GLN A 179 4.83 -21.74 11.87
N MET A 180 4.14 -21.91 10.74
CA MET A 180 3.52 -20.83 9.97
C MET A 180 1.99 -20.90 10.11
N VAL A 181 1.35 -19.78 10.36
CA VAL A 181 -0.10 -19.64 10.24
C VAL A 181 -0.44 -19.06 8.87
N LEU A 182 -1.27 -19.77 8.10
CA LEU A 182 -1.81 -19.26 6.84
C LEU A 182 -3.28 -18.88 7.02
N HIS A 183 -3.56 -17.59 7.01
CA HIS A 183 -4.90 -17.03 7.17
C HIS A 183 -5.49 -16.60 5.83
N SER A 184 -6.78 -16.87 5.64
CA SER A 184 -7.55 -16.42 4.47
C SER A 184 -9.00 -16.18 4.82
N ASP A 185 -9.78 -15.69 3.87
CA ASP A 185 -11.23 -15.72 3.94
C ASP A 185 -11.78 -17.15 3.84
N GLN A 186 -13.12 -17.29 3.90
CA GLN A 186 -13.83 -18.55 3.74
C GLN A 186 -14.16 -18.88 2.28
N GLY A 187 -13.36 -18.40 1.32
CA GLY A 187 -13.51 -18.67 -0.10
C GLY A 187 -13.46 -20.19 -0.41
N SER A 188 -14.24 -20.63 -1.40
CA SER A 188 -14.38 -22.05 -1.72
C SER A 188 -13.05 -22.72 -2.11
N VAL A 189 -12.12 -21.99 -2.69
CA VAL A 189 -10.79 -22.52 -3.05
C VAL A 189 -9.94 -22.73 -1.80
N TYR A 190 -9.88 -21.74 -0.90
CA TYR A 190 -9.16 -21.85 0.38
C TYR A 190 -9.71 -22.94 1.29
N ALA A 191 -11.01 -23.25 1.18
CA ALA A 191 -11.66 -24.33 1.91
C ALA A 191 -11.52 -25.71 1.22
N SER A 192 -10.95 -25.76 -0.01
CA SER A 192 -10.87 -27.02 -0.78
C SER A 192 -9.87 -28.00 -0.19
N LYS A 193 -10.07 -29.30 -0.51
CA LYS A 193 -9.16 -30.38 -0.10
C LYS A 193 -7.76 -30.14 -0.68
N ASP A 194 -7.68 -29.89 -1.98
CA ASP A 194 -6.43 -29.73 -2.73
C ASP A 194 -5.54 -28.63 -2.14
N PHE A 195 -6.16 -27.52 -1.71
CA PHE A 195 -5.43 -26.39 -1.10
C PHE A 195 -4.86 -26.76 0.30
N ASN A 196 -5.56 -27.60 1.07
CA ASN A 196 -5.24 -27.83 2.48
C ASN A 196 -4.47 -29.13 2.75
N GLU A 197 -4.40 -30.06 1.79
CA GLU A 197 -3.87 -31.40 2.01
C GLU A 197 -2.34 -31.41 2.25
N LEU A 198 -1.61 -30.51 1.62
CA LEU A 198 -0.16 -30.44 1.74
C LEU A 198 0.33 -29.63 2.95
N LEU A 199 -0.48 -28.73 3.49
CA LEU A 199 -0.06 -27.78 4.50
C LEU A 199 0.53 -28.39 5.78
N PRO A 200 -0.01 -29.49 6.33
CA PRO A 200 0.55 -30.11 7.52
C PRO A 200 1.99 -30.63 7.33
N MET A 201 2.33 -31.05 6.11
CA MET A 201 3.68 -31.54 5.78
C MET A 201 4.75 -30.45 5.88
N TYR A 202 4.35 -29.17 5.80
CA TYR A 202 5.22 -28.01 5.89
C TYR A 202 5.11 -27.27 7.23
N ASN A 203 4.51 -27.89 8.25
CA ASN A 203 4.23 -27.24 9.55
C ASN A 203 3.41 -25.94 9.38
N VAL A 204 2.41 -25.96 8.50
CA VAL A 204 1.52 -24.83 8.25
C VAL A 204 0.15 -25.09 8.86
N VAL A 205 -0.30 -24.19 9.72
CA VAL A 205 -1.60 -24.22 10.39
C VAL A 205 -2.58 -23.28 9.70
N ARG A 206 -3.79 -23.73 9.46
CA ARG A 206 -4.85 -22.93 8.81
C ARG A 206 -5.60 -22.05 9.80
N SER A 207 -5.84 -20.83 9.38
CA SER A 207 -6.72 -19.87 10.02
C SER A 207 -7.68 -19.26 9.00
N MET A 208 -8.91 -18.97 9.40
CA MET A 208 -9.90 -18.34 8.51
C MET A 208 -10.66 -17.22 9.24
N SER A 209 -10.96 -16.16 8.51
CA SER A 209 -11.89 -15.12 8.96
C SER A 209 -13.27 -15.70 9.24
N ARG A 210 -14.00 -15.12 10.19
CA ARG A 210 -15.39 -15.50 10.43
C ARG A 210 -16.28 -14.99 9.30
N ALA A 211 -17.32 -15.76 8.97
CA ALA A 211 -18.26 -15.35 7.93
C ALA A 211 -18.93 -14.01 8.25
N GLY A 212 -18.83 -13.07 7.31
CA GLY A 212 -19.48 -11.74 7.44
C GLY A 212 -18.82 -10.79 8.42
N THR A 213 -17.58 -11.05 8.82
CA THR A 213 -16.79 -10.18 9.71
C THR A 213 -15.59 -9.63 8.97
N PRO A 214 -15.73 -8.50 8.22
CA PRO A 214 -14.64 -7.89 7.46
C PRO A 214 -13.43 -7.52 8.32
N THR A 215 -13.66 -7.16 9.58
CA THR A 215 -12.62 -6.80 10.53
C THR A 215 -11.61 -7.93 10.80
N ASP A 216 -11.95 -9.17 10.54
CA ASP A 216 -11.07 -10.32 10.77
C ASP A 216 -9.93 -10.43 9.74
N ASN A 217 -10.05 -9.74 8.59
CA ASN A 217 -9.02 -9.65 7.55
C ASN A 217 -8.81 -8.21 7.07
N ALA A 218 -8.99 -7.25 7.98
CA ALA A 218 -8.94 -5.82 7.67
C ALA A 218 -7.60 -5.40 7.01
N ALA A 219 -6.49 -6.05 7.37
CA ALA A 219 -5.18 -5.80 6.77
C ALA A 219 -5.20 -6.11 5.27
N MET A 220 -5.72 -7.29 4.86
CA MET A 220 -5.79 -7.67 3.45
C MET A 220 -6.82 -6.86 2.68
N GLU A 221 -7.98 -6.55 3.26
CA GLU A 221 -8.97 -5.68 2.61
C GLU A 221 -8.40 -4.29 2.32
N ALA A 222 -7.68 -3.71 3.28
CA ALA A 222 -7.02 -2.42 3.10
C ALA A 222 -5.95 -2.51 2.01
N ILE A 223 -5.11 -3.55 2.02
CA ILE A 223 -4.02 -3.72 1.06
C ILE A 223 -4.56 -4.00 -0.34
N ASN A 224 -5.56 -4.86 -0.51
CA ASN A 224 -6.19 -5.08 -1.81
C ASN A 224 -6.80 -3.82 -2.41
N GLY A 225 -7.37 -2.95 -1.55
CA GLY A 225 -7.83 -1.63 -1.98
C GLY A 225 -6.70 -0.74 -2.48
N TRP A 226 -5.57 -0.72 -1.76
CA TRP A 226 -4.37 0.04 -2.13
C TRP A 226 -3.73 -0.50 -3.39
N ILE A 227 -3.51 -1.82 -3.49
CA ILE A 227 -2.91 -2.46 -4.66
C ILE A 227 -3.67 -2.11 -5.93
N LYS A 228 -5.01 -2.21 -5.94
CA LYS A 228 -5.80 -1.81 -7.10
C LYS A 228 -5.66 -0.33 -7.44
N ALA A 229 -5.65 0.54 -6.44
CA ALA A 229 -5.49 1.96 -6.68
C ALA A 229 -4.11 2.27 -7.27
N GLU A 230 -3.06 1.69 -6.71
CA GLU A 230 -1.68 1.91 -7.14
C GLU A 230 -1.41 1.32 -8.52
N LEU A 231 -1.84 0.09 -8.81
CA LEU A 231 -1.70 -0.54 -10.13
C LEU A 231 -2.25 0.34 -11.25
N PHE A 232 -3.42 0.93 -11.07
CA PHE A 232 -4.07 1.70 -12.13
C PHE A 232 -3.71 3.19 -12.13
N MET A 233 -3.44 3.78 -10.96
CA MET A 233 -3.25 5.22 -10.83
C MET A 233 -1.78 5.63 -10.82
N ASP A 234 -0.91 4.80 -10.30
CA ASP A 234 0.51 5.12 -10.09
C ASP A 234 1.39 4.36 -11.10
N PHE A 235 1.07 3.09 -11.37
CA PHE A 235 1.80 2.24 -12.31
C PHE A 235 1.22 2.23 -13.72
N HIS A 236 0.00 2.78 -13.89
CA HIS A 236 -0.65 2.88 -15.19
C HIS A 236 -0.67 1.55 -15.94
N VAL A 237 -1.01 0.45 -15.25
CA VAL A 237 -1.14 -0.87 -15.88
C VAL A 237 -2.08 -0.77 -17.07
N THR A 238 -1.52 -0.89 -18.25
CA THR A 238 -2.20 -0.64 -19.52
C THR A 238 -2.32 -1.88 -20.39
N GLY A 239 -1.57 -2.93 -20.07
CA GLY A 239 -1.44 -4.12 -20.92
C GLY A 239 -0.75 -3.84 -22.26
N ASN A 240 0.11 -2.82 -22.33
CA ASN A 240 0.95 -2.57 -23.50
C ASN A 240 2.12 -3.55 -23.56
N THR A 241 2.58 -3.99 -22.39
CA THR A 241 3.49 -5.10 -22.15
C THR A 241 2.70 -6.31 -21.64
N SER A 242 3.36 -7.37 -21.20
CA SER A 242 2.68 -8.46 -20.48
C SER A 242 2.12 -7.94 -19.15
N ILE A 243 0.85 -8.23 -18.87
CA ILE A 243 0.21 -7.91 -17.59
C ILE A 243 0.93 -8.59 -16.42
N GLU A 244 1.43 -9.80 -16.65
CA GLU A 244 2.23 -10.54 -15.69
C GLU A 244 3.47 -9.72 -15.30
N GLN A 245 4.21 -9.22 -16.29
CA GLN A 245 5.40 -8.40 -16.04
C GLN A 245 5.06 -7.09 -15.33
N GLU A 246 3.96 -6.40 -15.72
CA GLU A 246 3.52 -5.17 -15.07
C GLU A 246 3.14 -5.41 -13.59
N VAL A 247 2.56 -6.58 -13.27
CA VAL A 247 2.26 -6.99 -11.89
C VAL A 247 3.54 -7.34 -11.14
N ASP A 248 4.47 -8.10 -11.74
CA ASP A 248 5.76 -8.44 -11.12
C ASP A 248 6.55 -7.17 -10.77
N ASP A 249 6.66 -6.22 -11.69
CA ASP A 249 7.32 -4.94 -11.46
C ASP A 249 6.66 -4.14 -10.31
N TYR A 250 5.33 -4.21 -10.23
CA TYR A 250 4.60 -3.60 -9.12
C TYR A 250 4.90 -4.28 -7.77
N ILE A 251 4.97 -5.62 -7.73
CA ILE A 251 5.31 -6.35 -6.50
C ILE A 251 6.72 -6.00 -6.02
N VAL A 252 7.68 -5.90 -6.94
CA VAL A 252 9.04 -5.42 -6.62
C VAL A 252 9.00 -4.01 -6.04
N PHE A 253 8.26 -3.09 -6.66
CA PHE A 253 8.07 -1.74 -6.11
C PHE A 253 7.44 -1.77 -4.73
N PHE A 254 6.39 -2.57 -4.52
CA PHE A 254 5.68 -2.69 -3.26
C PHE A 254 6.63 -3.12 -2.13
N ASN A 255 7.46 -4.13 -2.38
CA ASN A 255 8.36 -4.69 -1.37
C ASN A 255 9.61 -3.82 -1.13
N GLU A 256 10.17 -3.20 -2.18
CA GLU A 256 11.49 -2.58 -2.11
C GLU A 256 11.47 -1.05 -2.12
N GLN A 257 10.41 -0.41 -2.60
CA GLN A 257 10.39 1.03 -2.83
C GLN A 257 9.19 1.75 -2.21
N ARG A 258 8.14 1.01 -1.82
CA ARG A 258 6.92 1.56 -1.25
C ARG A 258 7.04 1.73 0.26
N PRO A 259 7.03 2.96 0.82
CA PRO A 259 7.04 3.16 2.26
C PRO A 259 5.69 2.76 2.88
N ALA A 260 5.72 2.01 3.98
CA ALA A 260 4.54 1.61 4.74
C ALA A 260 4.44 2.38 6.06
N TYR A 261 3.29 2.98 6.34
CA TYR A 261 3.06 3.74 7.58
C TYR A 261 3.24 2.86 8.84
N SER A 262 2.71 1.63 8.80
CA SER A 262 2.83 0.65 9.89
C SER A 262 4.27 0.23 10.19
N LEU A 263 5.18 0.41 9.25
CA LEU A 263 6.60 0.10 9.36
C LEU A 263 7.46 1.36 9.59
N SER A 264 6.88 2.41 10.16
CA SER A 264 7.56 3.70 10.36
C SER A 264 8.13 4.28 9.06
N TYR A 265 7.42 4.08 7.96
CA TYR A 265 7.78 4.48 6.60
C TYR A 265 9.01 3.76 6.00
N LEU A 266 9.45 2.66 6.61
CA LEU A 266 10.34 1.73 5.93
C LEU A 266 9.59 0.96 4.86
N THR A 267 10.31 0.45 3.86
CA THR A 267 9.76 -0.54 2.94
C THR A 267 9.68 -1.91 3.63
N PRO A 268 8.83 -2.85 3.17
CA PRO A 268 8.81 -4.21 3.68
C PRO A 268 10.21 -4.86 3.75
N LYS A 269 10.99 -4.74 2.68
CA LYS A 269 12.36 -5.26 2.60
C LYS A 269 13.29 -4.59 3.61
N GLN A 270 13.30 -3.25 3.69
CA GLN A 270 14.13 -2.52 4.67
C GLN A 270 13.78 -2.91 6.10
N PHE A 271 12.49 -3.07 6.41
CA PHE A 271 12.06 -3.52 7.73
C PHE A 271 12.59 -4.93 8.04
N ARG A 272 12.49 -5.87 7.09
CA ARG A 272 13.02 -7.22 7.25
C ARG A 272 14.53 -7.20 7.45
N GLU A 273 15.28 -6.48 6.63
CA GLU A 273 16.75 -6.39 6.74
C GLU A 273 17.20 -5.78 8.07
N GLN A 274 16.42 -4.86 8.65
CA GLN A 274 16.78 -4.19 9.89
C GLN A 274 16.38 -4.98 11.15
N PHE A 275 15.25 -5.69 11.11
CA PHE A 275 14.62 -6.24 12.32
C PHE A 275 14.44 -7.76 12.33
N ALA A 276 14.74 -8.47 11.22
CA ALA A 276 14.59 -9.93 11.21
C ALA A 276 15.54 -10.58 12.23
N PRO A 277 15.02 -11.45 13.11
CA PRO A 277 15.82 -12.03 14.20
C PRO A 277 16.94 -12.96 13.72
N TYR A 278 16.97 -13.32 12.44
CA TYR A 278 17.92 -14.29 11.88
C TYR A 278 19.20 -13.67 11.30
N HIS A 279 19.37 -12.34 11.33
CA HIS A 279 20.59 -11.68 10.86
C HIS A 279 21.71 -11.60 11.90
N ASN A 280 21.52 -12.18 13.09
CA ASN A 280 22.51 -12.20 14.17
C ASN A 280 23.14 -13.59 14.40
N CYS A 281 23.20 -14.46 13.40
CA CYS A 281 23.93 -15.74 13.43
C CYS A 281 25.02 -15.76 12.37
#